data_cee105603c36d06a187e435da386782a
#
_entry.id   cee105603c36d06a187e435da386782a
#
_cell.length_a   1.000
_cell.length_b   1.000
_cell.length_c   1.000
_cell.angle_alpha   90.00
_cell.angle_beta   90.00
_cell.angle_gamma   90.00
#
_symmetry.space_group_name_H-M   'P 1'
#
loop_
_entity.id
_entity.type
_entity.pdbx_description
1 polymer ?
#
loop_
_entity_poly.entity_id
_entity_poly.type
_entity_poly.pdbx_seq_one_letter_code
_entity_poly.pdbx_strand_id
1 'polypeptide(L)'
;MNVLVTGASGFVGRHVLEQLLATGHRVIALARRGANFPVEVEVALGDVVSGEGLAAASASVEAVIHLVGIIRETRGQSFEQVHTEGTRNVVSAAREAGVKRYLQMSALGAAKGTGSRYFETKSRAEEIVKASGLDWTIFRPSLIFGRGDEFFGLVMKGLVSAPLIPQIGDGRFPFRPIYVGDVASAFEQALSRPATIGRSFDLVGPAEYTFRELLLLVRETLGSRRPILPVPLWAMKLAVPLLQLLPNPPITRDQFAMLLQGNTADPGLMQQHFDLPLEALPEHLPAILGLRR
;
A
#
# COMPACT_ATOMS: atom_id res chain seq x y z
N MET A 1 -18.04 12.78 -9.59
CA MET A 1 -17.41 13.66 -8.58
C MET A 1 -16.07 14.15 -9.09
N ASN A 2 -15.63 15.32 -8.61
CA ASN A 2 -14.26 15.79 -8.77
C ASN A 2 -13.43 15.24 -7.60
N VAL A 3 -12.40 14.45 -7.87
CA VAL A 3 -11.62 13.72 -6.86
C VAL A 3 -10.15 14.12 -6.96
N LEU A 4 -9.58 14.62 -5.86
CA LEU A 4 -8.13 14.79 -5.74
C LEU A 4 -7.49 13.48 -5.30
N VAL A 5 -6.51 13.00 -6.05
CA VAL A 5 -5.73 11.81 -5.71
C VAL A 5 -4.27 12.20 -5.48
N THR A 6 -3.78 11.99 -4.26
CA THR A 6 -2.36 12.13 -3.95
C THR A 6 -1.70 10.76 -3.94
N GLY A 7 -0.47 10.66 -4.45
CA GLY A 7 0.19 9.37 -4.65
C GLY A 7 -0.27 8.62 -5.91
N ALA A 8 -0.93 9.33 -6.82
CA ALA A 8 -1.50 8.82 -8.06
C ALA A 8 -0.48 8.11 -8.99
N SER A 9 0.78 8.52 -8.98
CA SER A 9 1.86 7.92 -9.79
C SER A 9 2.40 6.60 -9.22
N GLY A 10 2.04 6.26 -7.98
CA GLY A 10 2.45 5.03 -7.32
C GLY A 10 1.74 3.78 -7.85
N PHE A 11 2.14 2.60 -7.35
CA PHE A 11 1.56 1.32 -7.74
C PHE A 11 0.04 1.28 -7.56
N VAL A 12 -0.47 1.50 -6.34
CA VAL A 12 -1.92 1.52 -6.07
C VAL A 12 -2.59 2.71 -6.75
N GLY A 13 -1.92 3.88 -6.77
CA GLY A 13 -2.46 5.11 -7.34
C GLY A 13 -2.87 4.97 -8.80
N ARG A 14 -2.08 4.30 -9.63
CA ARG A 14 -2.40 4.07 -11.04
C ARG A 14 -3.68 3.25 -11.22
N HIS A 15 -3.87 2.21 -10.43
CA HIS A 15 -5.08 1.38 -10.47
C HIS A 15 -6.30 2.12 -9.93
N VAL A 16 -6.14 2.97 -8.90
CA VAL A 16 -7.21 3.84 -8.42
C VAL A 16 -7.60 4.86 -9.49
N LEU A 17 -6.63 5.46 -10.21
CA LEU A 17 -6.93 6.34 -11.35
C LEU A 17 -7.72 5.63 -12.45
N GLU A 18 -7.26 4.44 -12.87
CA GLU A 18 -7.93 3.63 -13.89
C GLU A 18 -9.39 3.34 -13.48
N GLN A 19 -9.62 2.97 -12.21
CA GLN A 19 -10.96 2.68 -11.69
C GLN A 19 -11.85 3.94 -11.64
N LEU A 20 -11.34 5.06 -11.16
CA LEU A 20 -12.08 6.33 -11.07
C LEU A 20 -12.48 6.86 -12.45
N LEU A 21 -11.57 6.80 -13.43
CA LEU A 21 -11.88 7.21 -14.81
C LEU A 21 -12.93 6.27 -15.43
N ALA A 22 -12.82 4.96 -15.23
CA ALA A 22 -13.78 3.98 -15.75
C ALA A 22 -15.21 4.18 -15.20
N THR A 23 -15.33 4.72 -13.99
CA THR A 23 -16.62 5.03 -13.34
C THR A 23 -17.07 6.48 -13.52
N GLY A 24 -16.41 7.24 -14.40
CA GLY A 24 -16.83 8.58 -14.82
C GLY A 24 -16.51 9.69 -13.82
N HIS A 25 -15.57 9.51 -12.91
CA HIS A 25 -15.08 10.56 -12.04
C HIS A 25 -14.10 11.47 -12.79
N ARG A 26 -14.12 12.77 -12.48
CA ARG A 26 -13.07 13.70 -12.88
C ARG A 26 -11.94 13.64 -11.87
N VAL A 27 -10.72 13.38 -12.31
CA VAL A 27 -9.59 13.15 -11.43
C VAL A 27 -8.54 14.25 -11.57
N ILE A 28 -8.15 14.81 -10.43
CA ILE A 28 -7.00 15.69 -10.27
C ILE A 28 -5.92 14.92 -9.54
N ALA A 29 -4.76 14.70 -10.18
CA ALA A 29 -3.62 14.02 -9.56
C ALA A 29 -2.63 15.06 -9.02
N LEU A 30 -2.43 15.10 -7.69
CA LEU A 30 -1.30 15.83 -7.12
C LEU A 30 -0.02 15.07 -7.38
N ALA A 31 0.90 15.68 -8.10
CA ALA A 31 2.17 15.05 -8.44
C ALA A 31 3.34 16.05 -8.43
N ARG A 32 4.52 15.52 -8.14
CA ARG A 32 5.79 16.23 -8.37
C ARG A 32 6.10 16.27 -9.86
N ARG A 33 7.01 17.14 -10.28
CA ARG A 33 7.43 17.24 -11.69
C ARG A 33 7.89 15.89 -12.26
N GLY A 34 7.62 15.63 -13.53
CA GLY A 34 8.08 14.45 -14.26
C GLY A 34 7.16 13.21 -14.15
N ALA A 35 6.01 13.31 -13.51
CA ALA A 35 5.03 12.21 -13.51
C ALA A 35 4.19 12.24 -14.80
N ASN A 36 4.00 11.06 -15.41
CA ASN A 36 3.15 10.89 -16.60
C ASN A 36 1.83 10.24 -16.20
N PHE A 37 0.73 10.84 -16.69
CA PHE A 37 -0.63 10.36 -16.48
C PHE A 37 -1.39 10.26 -17.81
N PRO A 38 -2.50 9.50 -17.88
CA PRO A 38 -3.45 9.58 -18.99
C PRO A 38 -3.92 11.03 -19.24
N VAL A 39 -4.30 11.35 -20.47
CA VAL A 39 -4.70 12.70 -20.88
C VAL A 39 -5.97 13.18 -20.16
N GLU A 40 -6.79 12.28 -19.71
CA GLU A 40 -8.05 12.53 -18.98
C GLU A 40 -7.80 12.98 -17.54
N VAL A 41 -6.58 12.82 -17.01
CA VAL A 41 -6.21 13.19 -15.65
C VAL A 41 -5.66 14.61 -15.64
N GLU A 42 -6.30 15.50 -14.89
CA GLU A 42 -5.77 16.82 -14.61
C GLU A 42 -4.59 16.73 -13.62
N VAL A 43 -3.47 17.33 -13.94
CA VAL A 43 -2.27 17.27 -13.09
C VAL A 43 -2.09 18.57 -12.34
N ALA A 44 -2.17 18.51 -11.00
CA ALA A 44 -1.77 19.59 -10.12
C ALA A 44 -0.34 19.36 -9.64
N LEU A 45 0.54 20.34 -9.84
CA LEU A 45 1.91 20.27 -9.31
C LEU A 45 1.92 20.56 -7.81
N GLY A 46 2.58 19.70 -7.04
CA GLY A 46 2.70 19.91 -5.61
C GLY A 46 3.39 18.74 -4.88
N ASP A 47 3.59 18.92 -3.58
CA ASP A 47 4.21 17.94 -2.70
C ASP A 47 3.50 17.92 -1.34
N VAL A 48 3.09 16.73 -0.90
CA VAL A 48 2.38 16.56 0.37
C VAL A 48 3.25 16.87 1.59
N VAL A 49 4.56 16.69 1.49
CA VAL A 49 5.50 16.93 2.61
C VAL A 49 5.70 18.42 2.85
N SER A 50 5.90 19.21 1.80
CA SER A 50 6.01 20.66 1.91
C SER A 50 4.65 21.37 2.01
N GLY A 51 3.57 20.73 1.57
CA GLY A 51 2.25 21.35 1.44
C GLY A 51 2.06 22.18 0.16
N GLU A 52 3.11 22.31 -0.65
CA GLU A 52 3.06 23.08 -1.90
C GLU A 52 1.99 22.54 -2.85
N GLY A 53 1.19 23.42 -3.45
CA GLY A 53 0.16 23.08 -4.42
C GLY A 53 -1.12 22.47 -3.85
N LEU A 54 -1.15 22.06 -2.57
CA LEU A 54 -2.31 21.37 -1.97
C LEU A 54 -3.56 22.25 -1.93
N ALA A 55 -3.42 23.52 -1.55
CA ALA A 55 -4.57 24.44 -1.48
C ALA A 55 -5.22 24.62 -2.86
N ALA A 56 -4.44 24.85 -3.90
CA ALA A 56 -4.93 24.97 -5.26
C ALA A 56 -5.57 23.67 -5.78
N ALA A 57 -4.94 22.54 -5.53
CA ALA A 57 -5.45 21.21 -5.93
C ALA A 57 -6.75 20.83 -5.21
N SER A 58 -6.97 21.33 -4.00
CA SER A 58 -8.17 21.04 -3.20
C SER A 58 -9.36 21.97 -3.48
N ALA A 59 -9.15 23.10 -4.13
CA ALA A 59 -10.13 24.18 -4.22
C ALA A 59 -11.45 23.81 -4.95
N SER A 60 -11.44 22.82 -5.83
CA SER A 60 -12.59 22.46 -6.67
C SER A 60 -13.00 21.00 -6.59
N VAL A 61 -12.58 20.28 -5.54
CA VAL A 61 -12.84 18.86 -5.41
C VAL A 61 -13.89 18.56 -4.33
N GLU A 62 -14.63 17.50 -4.52
CA GLU A 62 -15.65 17.00 -3.60
C GLU A 62 -15.07 15.95 -2.65
N ALA A 63 -14.00 15.28 -3.07
CA ALA A 63 -13.37 14.21 -2.30
C ALA A 63 -11.84 14.20 -2.46
N VAL A 64 -11.15 13.73 -1.43
CA VAL A 64 -9.70 13.50 -1.45
C VAL A 64 -9.43 12.00 -1.21
N ILE A 65 -8.58 11.40 -2.05
CA ILE A 65 -8.01 10.07 -1.85
C ILE A 65 -6.50 10.23 -1.60
N HIS A 66 -6.05 9.94 -0.38
CA HIS A 66 -4.66 10.07 0.03
C HIS A 66 -3.96 8.71 0.07
N LEU A 67 -3.13 8.44 -0.94
CA LEU A 67 -2.43 7.16 -1.12
C LEU A 67 -0.92 7.26 -0.86
N VAL A 68 -0.40 8.46 -0.56
CA VAL A 68 1.04 8.66 -0.39
C VAL A 68 1.59 7.85 0.77
N GLY A 69 2.65 7.13 0.52
CA GLY A 69 3.39 6.38 1.52
C GLY A 69 4.69 5.83 0.95
N ILE A 70 5.62 5.52 1.83
CA ILE A 70 6.89 4.87 1.53
C ILE A 70 7.03 3.64 2.40
N ILE A 71 7.67 2.59 1.91
CA ILE A 71 7.95 1.35 2.66
C ILE A 71 9.41 1.29 3.17
N ARG A 72 10.19 2.31 2.85
CA ARG A 72 11.60 2.46 3.22
C ARG A 72 11.97 3.95 3.27
N GLU A 73 12.67 4.35 4.32
CA GLU A 73 13.24 5.70 4.41
C GLU A 73 14.44 5.85 3.47
N THR A 74 14.62 7.06 2.95
CA THR A 74 15.77 7.47 2.13
C THR A 74 16.41 8.73 2.73
N ARG A 75 17.56 9.18 2.19
CA ARG A 75 18.24 10.39 2.69
C ARG A 75 17.40 11.67 2.65
N GLY A 76 16.33 11.71 1.86
CA GLY A 76 15.47 12.90 1.72
C GLY A 76 14.03 12.71 2.19
N GLN A 77 13.64 11.49 2.63
CA GLN A 77 12.27 11.17 3.00
C GLN A 77 12.24 10.20 4.18
N SER A 78 11.68 10.64 5.31
CA SER A 78 11.42 9.80 6.47
C SER A 78 9.95 9.36 6.52
N PHE A 79 9.68 8.28 7.24
CA PHE A 79 8.29 7.85 7.51
C PHE A 79 7.47 8.95 8.18
N GLU A 80 8.06 9.68 9.12
CA GLU A 80 7.38 10.78 9.81
C GLU A 80 6.95 11.87 8.83
N GLN A 81 7.87 12.36 8.00
CA GLN A 81 7.57 13.40 7.02
C GLN A 81 6.48 12.98 6.04
N VAL A 82 6.59 11.75 5.49
CA VAL A 82 5.68 11.31 4.43
C VAL A 82 4.34 10.86 4.97
N HIS A 83 4.32 10.04 6.05
CA HIS A 83 3.09 9.46 6.56
C HIS A 83 2.34 10.43 7.48
N THR A 84 3.05 11.04 8.45
CA THR A 84 2.40 11.85 9.49
C THR A 84 2.21 13.29 9.04
N GLU A 85 3.30 13.99 8.68
CA GLU A 85 3.22 15.40 8.28
C GLU A 85 2.52 15.55 6.92
N GLY A 86 2.82 14.67 5.96
CA GLY A 86 2.13 14.65 4.66
C GLY A 86 0.60 14.50 4.82
N THR A 87 0.15 13.56 5.67
CA THR A 87 -1.29 13.41 5.97
C THR A 87 -1.85 14.67 6.62
N ARG A 88 -1.13 15.29 7.58
CA ARG A 88 -1.54 16.53 8.24
C ARG A 88 -1.79 17.65 7.22
N ASN A 89 -0.85 17.84 6.30
CA ASN A 89 -0.94 18.89 5.27
C ASN A 89 -2.13 18.65 4.33
N VAL A 90 -2.35 17.40 3.88
CA VAL A 90 -3.48 17.07 3.00
C VAL A 90 -4.82 17.23 3.72
N VAL A 91 -4.92 16.81 4.97
CA VAL A 91 -6.13 16.99 5.80
C VAL A 91 -6.42 18.48 6.01
N SER A 92 -5.40 19.30 6.33
CA SER A 92 -5.57 20.75 6.51
C SER A 92 -6.09 21.41 5.24
N ALA A 93 -5.45 21.15 4.09
CA ALA A 93 -5.86 21.69 2.81
C ALA A 93 -7.29 21.25 2.41
N ALA A 94 -7.66 20.00 2.64
CA ALA A 94 -9.01 19.51 2.39
C ALA A 94 -10.05 20.23 3.26
N ARG A 95 -9.79 20.44 4.54
CA ARG A 95 -10.68 21.17 5.46
C ARG A 95 -10.83 22.64 5.06
N GLU A 96 -9.74 23.32 4.78
CA GLU A 96 -9.71 24.73 4.36
C GLU A 96 -10.48 24.95 3.05
N ALA A 97 -10.43 23.98 2.14
CA ALA A 97 -11.19 24.01 0.89
C ALA A 97 -12.66 23.57 1.04
N GLY A 98 -13.09 23.15 2.23
CA GLY A 98 -14.47 22.69 2.47
C GLY A 98 -14.78 21.30 1.90
N VAL A 99 -13.76 20.52 1.52
CA VAL A 99 -13.94 19.12 1.11
C VAL A 99 -14.53 18.33 2.26
N LYS A 100 -15.53 17.50 1.99
CA LYS A 100 -16.16 16.67 3.02
C LYS A 100 -15.61 15.25 3.04
N ARG A 101 -15.53 14.60 1.89
CA ARG A 101 -15.17 13.19 1.76
C ARG A 101 -13.65 12.97 1.72
N TYR A 102 -13.12 12.13 2.61
CA TYR A 102 -11.69 11.87 2.72
C TYR A 102 -11.40 10.38 2.86
N LEU A 103 -10.61 9.83 1.94
CA LEU A 103 -10.22 8.43 1.94
C LEU A 103 -8.71 8.30 2.17
N GLN A 104 -8.32 7.55 3.19
CA GLN A 104 -6.92 7.37 3.59
C GLN A 104 -6.45 5.94 3.32
N MET A 105 -5.30 5.78 2.67
CA MET A 105 -4.60 4.52 2.65
C MET A 105 -3.64 4.40 3.83
N SER A 106 -3.95 3.51 4.75
CA SER A 106 -3.09 3.08 5.86
C SER A 106 -2.40 1.75 5.53
N ALA A 107 -2.17 0.92 6.51
CA ALA A 107 -1.63 -0.44 6.34
C ALA A 107 -2.18 -1.36 7.42
N LEU A 108 -2.43 -2.61 7.08
CA LEU A 108 -2.79 -3.63 8.06
C LEU A 108 -1.63 -3.81 9.06
N GLY A 109 -1.92 -3.74 10.34
CA GLY A 109 -0.92 -3.71 11.41
C GLY A 109 -0.51 -2.32 11.89
N ALA A 110 -1.07 -1.23 11.33
CA ALA A 110 -0.84 0.13 11.82
C ALA A 110 -1.32 0.27 13.27
N ALA A 111 -0.38 0.37 14.21
CA ALA A 111 -0.63 0.50 15.64
C ALA A 111 0.56 1.15 16.35
N LYS A 112 0.35 1.62 17.60
CA LYS A 112 1.42 2.13 18.47
C LYS A 112 2.18 0.97 19.13
N GLY A 113 3.45 1.19 19.41
CA GLY A 113 4.27 0.24 20.18
C GLY A 113 4.59 -1.07 19.45
N THR A 114 4.51 -1.08 18.12
CA THR A 114 4.81 -2.26 17.30
C THR A 114 6.31 -2.52 17.15
N GLY A 115 7.17 -1.56 17.49
CA GLY A 115 8.59 -1.59 17.21
C GLY A 115 8.94 -1.38 15.74
N SER A 116 7.95 -1.09 14.88
CA SER A 116 8.12 -0.67 13.50
C SER A 116 7.73 0.79 13.34
N ARG A 117 8.68 1.63 12.97
CA ARG A 117 8.43 3.06 12.70
C ARG A 117 7.42 3.26 11.58
N TYR A 118 7.41 2.37 10.59
CA TYR A 118 6.43 2.36 9.53
C TYR A 118 4.99 2.28 10.08
N PHE A 119 4.68 1.26 10.88
CA PHE A 119 3.33 1.08 11.45
C PHE A 119 2.96 2.19 12.44
N GLU A 120 3.92 2.66 13.24
CA GLU A 120 3.69 3.75 14.19
C GLU A 120 3.36 5.08 13.50
N THR A 121 4.04 5.41 12.39
CA THR A 121 3.74 6.63 11.63
C THR A 121 2.43 6.51 10.86
N LYS A 122 2.07 5.33 10.34
CA LYS A 122 0.75 5.07 9.75
C LYS A 122 -0.36 5.22 10.80
N SER A 123 -0.16 4.71 12.02
CA SER A 123 -1.11 4.87 13.13
C SER A 123 -1.32 6.34 13.50
N ARG A 124 -0.24 7.14 13.58
CA ARG A 124 -0.35 8.59 13.81
C ARG A 124 -1.10 9.32 12.70
N ALA A 125 -0.88 8.93 11.45
CA ALA A 125 -1.64 9.45 10.31
C ALA A 125 -3.14 9.15 10.45
N GLU A 126 -3.51 7.93 10.86
CA GLU A 126 -4.92 7.58 11.11
C GLU A 126 -5.53 8.45 12.22
N GLU A 127 -4.80 8.76 13.29
CA GLU A 127 -5.29 9.63 14.37
C GLU A 127 -5.58 11.05 13.87
N ILE A 128 -4.71 11.60 13.01
CA ILE A 128 -4.92 12.90 12.37
C ILE A 128 -6.21 12.88 11.55
N VAL A 129 -6.43 11.84 10.74
CA VAL A 129 -7.63 11.70 9.91
C VAL A 129 -8.89 11.56 10.76
N LYS A 130 -8.86 10.74 11.82
CA LYS A 130 -9.99 10.54 12.73
C LYS A 130 -10.39 11.81 13.48
N ALA A 131 -9.41 12.66 13.80
CA ALA A 131 -9.63 13.94 14.48
C ALA A 131 -9.98 15.10 13.52
N SER A 132 -10.01 14.85 12.19
CA SER A 132 -10.14 15.90 11.19
C SER A 132 -11.51 16.58 11.11
N GLY A 133 -12.57 15.89 11.53
CA GLY A 133 -13.96 16.33 11.32
C GLY A 133 -14.46 16.13 9.88
N LEU A 134 -13.69 15.48 9.01
CA LEU A 134 -14.10 15.10 7.65
C LEU A 134 -14.93 13.80 7.67
N ASP A 135 -15.69 13.56 6.62
CA ASP A 135 -16.35 12.27 6.35
C ASP A 135 -15.29 11.26 5.87
N TRP A 136 -14.51 10.77 6.82
CA TRP A 136 -13.36 9.93 6.50
C TRP A 136 -13.68 8.43 6.40
N THR A 137 -12.91 7.72 5.58
CA THR A 137 -12.76 6.26 5.61
C THR A 137 -11.28 5.91 5.52
N ILE A 138 -10.84 4.97 6.34
CA ILE A 138 -9.46 4.49 6.37
C ILE A 138 -9.42 3.06 5.86
N PHE A 139 -8.57 2.79 4.87
CA PHE A 139 -8.29 1.46 4.38
C PHE A 139 -6.93 0.98 4.86
N ARG A 140 -6.89 -0.23 5.40
CA ARG A 140 -5.69 -0.92 5.87
C ARG A 140 -5.46 -2.17 5.03
N PRO A 141 -4.89 -2.02 3.84
CA PRO A 141 -4.61 -3.18 3.01
C PRO A 141 -3.53 -4.07 3.63
N SER A 142 -3.68 -5.36 3.41
CA SER A 142 -2.62 -6.34 3.58
C SER A 142 -1.59 -6.21 2.46
N LEU A 143 -0.77 -7.23 2.25
CA LEU A 143 0.17 -7.31 1.13
C LEU A 143 -0.59 -7.20 -0.20
N ILE A 144 -0.39 -6.07 -0.92
CA ILE A 144 -1.08 -5.82 -2.20
C ILE A 144 -0.28 -6.44 -3.34
N PHE A 145 -0.94 -7.17 -4.23
CA PHE A 145 -0.33 -7.72 -5.44
C PHE A 145 -1.02 -7.25 -6.72
N GLY A 146 -0.31 -7.28 -7.82
CA GLY A 146 -0.83 -6.92 -9.15
C GLY A 146 0.24 -6.41 -10.10
N ARG A 147 -0.17 -5.86 -11.24
CA ARG A 147 0.75 -5.30 -12.24
C ARG A 147 1.49 -4.09 -11.68
N GLY A 148 2.80 -4.18 -11.56
CA GLY A 148 3.67 -3.14 -11.00
C GLY A 148 4.01 -3.32 -9.53
N ASP A 149 3.60 -4.44 -8.93
CA ASP A 149 3.99 -4.83 -7.58
C ASP A 149 5.47 -5.18 -7.49
N GLU A 150 6.15 -4.62 -6.48
CA GLU A 150 7.57 -4.87 -6.24
C GLU A 150 7.82 -6.09 -5.35
N PHE A 151 6.86 -6.48 -4.50
CA PHE A 151 7.09 -7.58 -3.56
C PHE A 151 7.20 -8.92 -4.29
N PHE A 152 6.22 -9.31 -5.09
CA PHE A 152 6.29 -10.55 -5.86
C PHE A 152 7.16 -10.39 -7.10
N GLY A 153 7.00 -9.29 -7.84
CA GLY A 153 7.68 -9.08 -9.11
C GLY A 153 9.19 -8.84 -8.98
N LEU A 154 9.67 -8.33 -7.85
CA LEU A 154 11.08 -8.04 -7.63
C LEU A 154 11.67 -8.85 -6.46
N VAL A 155 11.11 -8.70 -5.24
CA VAL A 155 11.69 -9.30 -4.03
C VAL A 155 11.56 -10.82 -4.05
N MET A 156 10.35 -11.36 -4.17
CA MET A 156 10.10 -12.80 -4.15
C MET A 156 10.73 -13.49 -5.36
N LYS A 157 10.62 -12.90 -6.55
CA LYS A 157 11.29 -13.38 -7.76
C LYS A 157 12.81 -13.43 -7.56
N GLY A 158 13.41 -12.40 -6.96
CA GLY A 158 14.83 -12.34 -6.64
C GLY A 158 15.25 -13.44 -5.67
N LEU A 159 14.51 -13.64 -4.57
CA LEU A 159 14.76 -14.69 -3.59
C LEU A 159 14.72 -16.08 -4.24
N VAL A 160 13.68 -16.38 -5.03
CA VAL A 160 13.52 -17.68 -5.69
C VAL A 160 14.54 -17.88 -6.82
N SER A 161 15.11 -16.81 -7.35
CA SER A 161 16.18 -16.87 -8.35
C SER A 161 17.58 -17.09 -7.76
N ALA A 162 17.75 -17.02 -6.45
CA ALA A 162 19.03 -17.35 -5.79
C ALA A 162 19.36 -18.85 -5.91
N PRO A 163 20.63 -19.26 -5.93
CA PRO A 163 21.03 -20.68 -5.99
C PRO A 163 20.42 -21.53 -4.86
N LEU A 164 20.31 -20.95 -3.67
CA LEU A 164 19.58 -21.47 -2.52
C LEU A 164 18.54 -20.44 -2.13
N ILE A 165 17.27 -20.85 -2.06
CA ILE A 165 16.16 -19.95 -1.72
C ILE A 165 16.15 -19.71 -0.20
N PRO A 166 16.46 -18.51 0.30
CA PRO A 166 16.48 -18.26 1.72
C PRO A 166 15.06 -18.15 2.27
N GLN A 167 14.67 -19.04 3.16
CA GLN A 167 13.43 -18.94 3.93
C GLN A 167 13.74 -18.34 5.30
N ILE A 168 13.11 -17.23 5.64
CA ILE A 168 13.30 -16.56 6.92
C ILE A 168 12.58 -17.36 8.02
N GLY A 169 13.32 -17.81 9.03
CA GLY A 169 12.81 -18.62 10.14
C GLY A 169 12.18 -19.93 9.67
N ASP A 170 11.08 -20.31 10.32
CA ASP A 170 10.26 -21.46 9.94
C ASP A 170 9.30 -21.17 8.78
N GLY A 171 9.18 -19.90 8.39
CA GLY A 171 8.33 -19.45 7.30
C GLY A 171 6.83 -19.51 7.61
N ARG A 172 6.41 -19.61 8.88
CA ARG A 172 4.99 -19.73 9.28
C ARG A 172 4.26 -18.41 9.44
N PHE A 173 4.91 -17.27 9.17
CA PHE A 173 4.26 -15.95 9.22
C PHE A 173 3.08 -15.91 8.26
N PRO A 174 1.85 -15.59 8.71
CA PRO A 174 0.68 -15.61 7.85
C PRO A 174 0.54 -14.32 7.05
N PHE A 175 0.12 -14.45 5.79
CA PHE A 175 -0.21 -13.36 4.89
C PHE A 175 -1.54 -13.64 4.19
N ARG A 176 -2.33 -12.61 3.97
CA ARG A 176 -3.58 -12.70 3.23
C ARG A 176 -3.58 -11.67 2.09
N PRO A 177 -2.78 -11.89 1.01
CA PRO A 177 -2.57 -10.92 -0.06
C PRO A 177 -3.87 -10.52 -0.74
N ILE A 178 -3.99 -9.22 -1.08
CA ILE A 178 -5.15 -8.66 -1.77
C ILE A 178 -4.76 -8.14 -3.16
N TYR A 179 -5.63 -8.34 -4.14
CA TYR A 179 -5.44 -7.82 -5.50
C TYR A 179 -5.59 -6.30 -5.52
N VAL A 180 -4.72 -5.61 -6.27
CA VAL A 180 -4.71 -4.15 -6.36
C VAL A 180 -5.98 -3.59 -6.98
N GLY A 181 -6.63 -4.33 -7.88
CA GLY A 181 -7.93 -3.96 -8.44
C GLY A 181 -9.05 -3.96 -7.40
N ASP A 182 -9.04 -4.93 -6.47
CA ASP A 182 -10.00 -4.94 -5.34
C ASP A 182 -9.78 -3.74 -4.42
N VAL A 183 -8.51 -3.38 -4.16
CA VAL A 183 -8.18 -2.17 -3.38
C VAL A 183 -8.70 -0.92 -4.09
N ALA A 184 -8.46 -0.79 -5.40
CA ALA A 184 -8.93 0.34 -6.19
C ALA A 184 -10.47 0.45 -6.20
N SER A 185 -11.16 -0.69 -6.35
CA SER A 185 -12.62 -0.78 -6.27
C SER A 185 -13.17 -0.39 -4.89
N ALA A 186 -12.49 -0.77 -3.80
CA ALA A 186 -12.89 -0.37 -2.45
C ALA A 186 -12.81 1.16 -2.27
N PHE A 187 -11.75 1.81 -2.77
CA PHE A 187 -11.63 3.27 -2.74
C PHE A 187 -12.73 3.94 -3.55
N GLU A 188 -12.98 3.48 -4.76
CA GLU A 188 -14.03 4.05 -5.63
C GLU A 188 -15.41 3.90 -4.99
N GLN A 189 -15.80 2.70 -4.56
CA GLN A 189 -17.09 2.44 -3.95
C GLN A 189 -17.32 3.25 -2.68
N ALA A 190 -16.28 3.48 -1.88
CA ALA A 190 -16.39 4.28 -0.66
C ALA A 190 -16.76 5.74 -0.93
N LEU A 191 -16.44 6.31 -2.09
CA LEU A 191 -16.78 7.71 -2.41
C LEU A 191 -18.29 7.96 -2.28
N SER A 192 -19.11 7.00 -2.68
CA SER A 192 -20.58 7.10 -2.72
C SER A 192 -21.31 6.31 -1.65
N ARG A 193 -20.59 5.63 -0.71
CA ARG A 193 -21.18 4.77 0.33
C ARG A 193 -21.13 5.43 1.72
N PRO A 194 -22.20 6.12 2.19
CA PRO A 194 -22.21 6.79 3.49
C PRO A 194 -21.97 5.84 4.68
N ALA A 195 -22.36 4.55 4.55
CA ALA A 195 -22.14 3.53 5.57
C ALA A 195 -20.66 3.26 5.89
N THR A 196 -19.73 3.78 5.07
CA THR A 196 -18.28 3.65 5.27
C THR A 196 -17.67 4.85 6.03
N ILE A 197 -18.42 5.92 6.23
CA ILE A 197 -17.95 7.13 6.93
C ILE A 197 -17.68 6.82 8.40
N GLY A 198 -16.55 7.34 8.90
CA GLY A 198 -16.10 7.13 10.27
C GLY A 198 -15.59 5.72 10.56
N ARG A 199 -15.29 4.93 9.52
CA ARG A 199 -14.87 3.53 9.66
C ARG A 199 -13.48 3.27 9.08
N SER A 200 -12.83 2.26 9.68
CA SER A 200 -11.58 1.69 9.16
C SER A 200 -11.86 0.26 8.69
N PHE A 201 -11.33 -0.09 7.52
CA PHE A 201 -11.52 -1.40 6.91
C PHE A 201 -10.17 -2.06 6.66
N ASP A 202 -9.98 -3.26 7.19
CA ASP A 202 -8.88 -4.11 6.82
C ASP A 202 -9.21 -4.76 5.47
N LEU A 203 -8.37 -4.50 4.46
CA LEU A 203 -8.55 -5.04 3.12
C LEU A 203 -7.63 -6.25 2.95
N VAL A 204 -8.24 -7.44 2.84
CA VAL A 204 -7.53 -8.71 2.72
C VAL A 204 -8.10 -9.55 1.57
N GLY A 205 -7.26 -10.36 0.95
CA GLY A 205 -7.68 -11.23 -0.15
C GLY A 205 -8.46 -12.47 0.29
N PRO A 206 -8.79 -13.35 -0.66
CA PRO A 206 -9.63 -14.52 -0.39
C PRO A 206 -8.92 -15.63 0.39
N ALA A 207 -7.61 -15.78 0.21
CA ALA A 207 -6.85 -16.89 0.78
C ALA A 207 -5.68 -16.42 1.65
N GLU A 208 -5.43 -17.17 2.72
CA GLU A 208 -4.28 -16.99 3.59
C GLU A 208 -3.15 -17.95 3.19
N TYR A 209 -1.92 -17.44 3.25
CA TYR A 209 -0.69 -18.16 2.95
C TYR A 209 0.34 -17.91 4.04
N THR A 210 1.12 -18.90 4.38
CA THR A 210 2.38 -18.70 5.11
C THR A 210 3.45 -18.12 4.18
N PHE A 211 4.47 -17.49 4.73
CA PHE A 211 5.63 -17.02 3.93
C PHE A 211 6.28 -18.16 3.13
N ARG A 212 6.33 -19.39 3.72
CA ARG A 212 6.82 -20.57 3.03
C ARG A 212 5.96 -20.93 1.82
N GLU A 213 4.63 -20.90 1.96
CA GLU A 213 3.71 -21.20 0.85
C GLU A 213 3.82 -20.16 -0.26
N LEU A 214 4.00 -18.87 0.07
CA LEU A 214 4.28 -17.84 -0.91
C LEU A 214 5.59 -18.11 -1.67
N LEU A 215 6.68 -18.52 -0.97
CA LEU A 215 7.94 -18.93 -1.63
C LEU A 215 7.74 -20.12 -2.55
N LEU A 216 6.99 -21.14 -2.11
CA LEU A 216 6.68 -22.32 -2.91
C LEU A 216 5.86 -21.95 -4.15
N LEU A 217 4.83 -21.13 -4.00
CA LEU A 217 3.98 -20.70 -5.09
C LEU A 217 4.78 -19.94 -6.18
N VAL A 218 5.63 -19.00 -5.78
CA VAL A 218 6.51 -18.28 -6.71
C VAL A 218 7.52 -19.23 -7.38
N ARG A 219 8.08 -20.16 -6.61
CA ARG A 219 9.02 -21.18 -7.11
C ARG A 219 8.38 -22.06 -8.18
N GLU A 220 7.17 -22.55 -7.93
CA GLU A 220 6.40 -23.40 -8.85
C GLU A 220 6.04 -22.61 -10.12
N THR A 221 5.54 -21.40 -9.98
CA THR A 221 5.20 -20.53 -11.12
C THR A 221 6.40 -20.26 -12.01
N LEU A 222 7.61 -20.09 -11.43
CA LEU A 222 8.86 -19.91 -12.19
C LEU A 222 9.46 -21.23 -12.72
N GLY A 223 8.85 -22.41 -12.44
CA GLY A 223 9.39 -23.72 -12.79
C GLY A 223 10.72 -24.03 -12.14
N SER A 224 11.06 -23.36 -11.03
CA SER A 224 12.35 -23.52 -10.33
C SER A 224 12.36 -24.79 -9.45
N ARG A 225 13.46 -25.53 -9.48
CA ARG A 225 13.69 -26.70 -8.63
C ARG A 225 14.70 -26.44 -7.51
N ARG A 226 15.07 -25.17 -7.29
CA ARG A 226 16.08 -24.80 -6.31
C ARG A 226 15.63 -25.13 -4.89
N PRO A 227 16.55 -25.62 -4.02
CA PRO A 227 16.21 -25.99 -2.66
C PRO A 227 15.92 -24.73 -1.80
N ILE A 228 14.97 -24.86 -0.88
CA ILE A 228 14.67 -23.84 0.13
C ILE A 228 15.54 -24.13 1.35
N LEU A 229 16.29 -23.12 1.79
CA LEU A 229 17.16 -23.17 2.96
C LEU A 229 16.58 -22.31 4.09
N PRO A 230 16.15 -22.88 5.22
CA PRO A 230 15.74 -22.12 6.38
C PRO A 230 16.92 -21.33 6.97
N VAL A 231 16.75 -20.02 7.10
CA VAL A 231 17.71 -19.12 7.75
C VAL A 231 17.18 -18.80 9.14
N PRO A 232 17.85 -19.23 10.22
CA PRO A 232 17.38 -19.01 11.58
C PRO A 232 17.14 -17.54 11.90
N LEU A 233 16.09 -17.23 12.67
CA LEU A 233 15.73 -15.83 13.01
C LEU A 233 16.86 -15.09 13.74
N TRP A 234 17.63 -15.78 14.59
CA TRP A 234 18.78 -15.17 15.27
C TRP A 234 19.85 -14.68 14.28
N ALA A 235 20.10 -15.45 13.22
CA ALA A 235 21.06 -15.08 12.19
C ALA A 235 20.54 -13.86 11.40
N MET A 236 19.24 -13.82 11.06
CA MET A 236 18.62 -12.65 10.43
C MET A 236 18.67 -11.41 11.32
N LYS A 237 18.41 -11.55 12.65
CA LYS A 237 18.51 -10.44 13.61
C LYS A 237 19.91 -9.83 13.67
N LEU A 238 20.96 -10.60 13.45
CA LEU A 238 22.34 -10.13 13.37
C LEU A 238 22.68 -9.57 11.98
N ALA A 239 22.19 -10.20 10.92
CA ALA A 239 22.52 -9.81 9.54
C ALA A 239 21.81 -8.54 9.09
N VAL A 240 20.51 -8.37 9.41
CA VAL A 240 19.71 -7.23 8.94
C VAL A 240 20.31 -5.86 9.31
N PRO A 241 20.79 -5.61 10.54
CA PRO A 241 21.47 -4.37 10.87
C PRO A 241 22.71 -4.08 10.04
N LEU A 242 23.46 -5.11 9.68
CA LEU A 242 24.66 -4.98 8.82
C LEU A 242 24.27 -4.76 7.36
N LEU A 243 23.30 -5.51 6.85
CA LEU A 243 22.78 -5.34 5.51
C LEU A 243 22.19 -3.95 5.27
N GLN A 244 21.58 -3.35 6.29
CA GLN A 244 21.02 -2.00 6.21
C GLN A 244 22.07 -0.90 5.98
N LEU A 245 23.36 -1.16 6.21
CA LEU A 245 24.43 -0.22 5.94
C LEU A 245 24.80 -0.15 4.44
N LEU A 246 24.32 -1.09 3.63
CA LEU A 246 24.51 -1.07 2.19
C LEU A 246 23.76 0.09 1.54
N PRO A 247 24.24 0.65 0.42
CA PRO A 247 23.53 1.73 -0.31
C PRO A 247 22.10 1.35 -0.74
N ASN A 248 21.90 0.08 -1.10
CA ASN A 248 20.59 -0.50 -1.45
C ASN A 248 20.39 -1.78 -0.64
N PRO A 249 19.94 -1.68 0.62
CA PRO A 249 19.77 -2.84 1.46
C PRO A 249 18.67 -3.77 0.90
N PRO A 250 18.89 -5.09 0.87
CA PRO A 250 17.89 -6.06 0.41
C PRO A 250 16.68 -6.13 1.35
N ILE A 251 16.88 -5.79 2.63
CA ILE A 251 15.84 -5.71 3.66
C ILE A 251 16.25 -4.71 4.74
N THR A 252 15.31 -3.91 5.24
CA THR A 252 15.52 -3.02 6.38
C THR A 252 15.02 -3.63 7.69
N ARG A 253 15.38 -3.04 8.83
CA ARG A 253 14.87 -3.46 10.15
C ARG A 253 13.35 -3.37 10.21
N ASP A 254 12.76 -2.28 9.69
CA ASP A 254 11.31 -2.10 9.65
C ASP A 254 10.64 -3.17 8.79
N GLN A 255 11.16 -3.42 7.58
CA GLN A 255 10.63 -4.47 6.70
C GLN A 255 10.74 -5.87 7.32
N PHE A 256 11.84 -6.14 8.03
CA PHE A 256 12.00 -7.41 8.77
C PHE A 256 10.99 -7.51 9.92
N ALA A 257 10.78 -6.45 10.70
CA ALA A 257 9.77 -6.42 11.75
C ALA A 257 8.34 -6.62 11.18
N MET A 258 8.02 -5.95 10.07
CA MET A 258 6.73 -6.11 9.36
C MET A 258 6.52 -7.57 8.91
N LEU A 259 7.54 -8.20 8.35
CA LEU A 259 7.47 -9.60 7.92
C LEU A 259 7.14 -10.54 9.09
N LEU A 260 7.78 -10.36 10.24
CA LEU A 260 7.61 -11.22 11.41
C LEU A 260 6.22 -11.10 12.06
N GLN A 261 5.56 -9.95 11.93
CA GLN A 261 4.20 -9.75 12.47
C GLN A 261 3.14 -10.50 11.66
N GLY A 262 3.45 -10.88 10.43
CA GLY A 262 2.44 -11.36 9.50
C GLY A 262 1.53 -10.24 9.00
N ASN A 263 0.54 -10.59 8.18
CA ASN A 263 -0.33 -9.61 7.56
C ASN A 263 -1.67 -10.24 7.16
N THR A 264 -2.52 -10.54 8.14
CA THR A 264 -3.82 -11.20 7.96
C THR A 264 -4.88 -10.57 8.87
N ALA A 265 -6.14 -10.60 8.43
CA ALA A 265 -7.30 -10.15 9.18
C ALA A 265 -8.57 -10.90 8.73
N ASP A 266 -9.68 -10.71 9.47
CA ASP A 266 -11.00 -11.19 9.10
C ASP A 266 -11.58 -10.30 7.97
N PRO A 267 -12.01 -10.86 6.82
CA PRO A 267 -12.63 -10.11 5.74
C PRO A 267 -14.07 -9.69 5.99
N GLY A 268 -14.73 -10.17 7.04
CA GLY A 268 -16.16 -10.06 7.23
C GLY A 268 -16.69 -8.63 7.17
N LEU A 269 -16.03 -7.67 7.84
CA LEU A 269 -16.44 -6.27 7.79
C LEU A 269 -16.30 -5.65 6.39
N MET A 270 -15.23 -5.96 5.69
CA MET A 270 -14.99 -5.50 4.32
C MET A 270 -16.06 -6.05 3.37
N GLN A 271 -16.35 -7.36 3.43
CA GLN A 271 -17.34 -8.04 2.59
C GLN A 271 -18.78 -7.55 2.81
N GLN A 272 -19.10 -7.07 4.02
CA GLN A 272 -20.42 -6.49 4.31
C GLN A 272 -20.61 -5.10 3.68
N HIS A 273 -19.53 -4.40 3.35
CA HIS A 273 -19.60 -3.00 2.91
C HIS A 273 -19.16 -2.79 1.46
N PHE A 274 -18.46 -3.73 0.86
CA PHE A 274 -17.90 -3.60 -0.49
C PHE A 274 -18.17 -4.85 -1.32
N ASP A 275 -18.51 -4.62 -2.60
CA ASP A 275 -18.69 -5.67 -3.59
C ASP A 275 -17.35 -5.84 -4.34
N LEU A 276 -16.49 -6.70 -3.81
CA LEU A 276 -15.16 -6.96 -4.35
C LEU A 276 -15.10 -8.38 -4.92
N PRO A 277 -14.55 -8.56 -6.14
CA PRO A 277 -14.36 -9.89 -6.74
C PRO A 277 -13.46 -10.81 -5.91
N LEU A 278 -12.49 -10.22 -5.18
CA LEU A 278 -11.48 -10.91 -4.37
C LEU A 278 -10.67 -11.89 -5.22
N GLU A 279 -9.98 -11.35 -6.23
CA GLU A 279 -9.18 -12.15 -7.13
C GLU A 279 -8.01 -12.84 -6.42
N ALA A 280 -7.72 -14.09 -6.81
CA ALA A 280 -6.74 -14.91 -6.12
C ALA A 280 -5.31 -14.69 -6.66
N LEU A 281 -4.31 -14.65 -5.77
CA LEU A 281 -2.89 -14.44 -6.11
C LEU A 281 -2.37 -15.39 -7.22
N PRO A 282 -2.67 -16.71 -7.23
CA PRO A 282 -2.13 -17.62 -8.25
C PRO A 282 -2.49 -17.24 -9.69
N GLU A 283 -3.64 -16.61 -9.89
CA GLU A 283 -4.13 -16.23 -11.23
C GLU A 283 -3.31 -15.09 -11.84
N HIS A 284 -2.79 -14.19 -11.01
CA HIS A 284 -2.02 -13.03 -11.42
C HIS A 284 -0.51 -13.23 -11.42
N LEU A 285 -0.04 -14.22 -10.66
CA LEU A 285 1.37 -14.42 -10.41
C LEU A 285 2.23 -14.60 -11.68
N PRO A 286 1.79 -15.37 -12.72
CA PRO A 286 2.53 -15.47 -13.96
C PRO A 286 2.78 -14.10 -14.62
N ALA A 287 1.77 -13.24 -14.70
CA ALA A 287 1.88 -11.92 -15.28
C ALA A 287 2.78 -11.00 -14.45
N ILE A 288 2.68 -11.03 -13.10
CA ILE A 288 3.51 -10.27 -12.17
C ILE A 288 4.99 -10.67 -12.32
N LEU A 289 5.27 -11.95 -12.47
CA LEU A 289 6.62 -12.49 -12.65
C LEU A 289 7.19 -12.29 -14.07
N GLY A 290 6.40 -11.72 -14.98
CA GLY A 290 6.80 -11.44 -16.37
C GLY A 290 6.83 -12.70 -17.26
N LEU A 291 6.10 -13.74 -16.89
CA LEU A 291 5.89 -14.90 -17.73
C LEU A 291 4.80 -14.57 -18.75
N ARG A 292 5.10 -14.70 -20.03
CA ARG A 292 4.09 -14.60 -21.10
C ARG A 292 3.16 -15.83 -21.01
N ARG A 293 1.86 -15.59 -21.03
CA ARG A 293 0.90 -16.65 -21.38
C ARG A 293 1.07 -17.06 -22.82
#